data_b25fd722e92de0a047e820a5bba5becb
#
_entry.id   b25fd722e92de0a047e820a5bba5becb
#
_cell.length_a   1.000
_cell.length_b   1.000
_cell.length_c   1.000
_cell.angle_alpha   90.00
_cell.angle_beta   90.00
_cell.angle_gamma   90.00
#
_symmetry.space_group_name_H-M   'P 1'
#
loop_
_entity.id
_entity.type
_entity.pdbx_description
1 polymer ?
#
loop_
_entity_poly.entity_id
_entity_poly.type
_entity_poly.pdbx_seq_one_letter_code
_entity_poly.pdbx_strand_id
1 'polypeptide(L)'
;MASWRQGTQSAKGRSEVSGGGKKPWRQKGTGRARQGSIRAAQWRHGGVVFAPKPRSYAKRMNNKEVKLAMRSALSAKLADGELVLVDDYGFEKPSTKAAVAMLKALGLEGKRLTIIVRDEDVNAYLSFRNIPKTFIITADEANTYDLVNNNAVLMPADIAAHFGEVLA
;
A
#
# COMPACT_ATOMS: atom_id res chain seq x y z
N MET A 1 -2.92 -3.94 -0.33
CA MET A 1 -3.49 -2.82 0.46
C MET A 1 -4.03 -3.24 1.84
N ALA A 2 -4.79 -4.33 1.99
CA ALA A 2 -5.27 -4.72 3.32
C ALA A 2 -4.12 -4.94 4.32
N SER A 3 -3.06 -5.62 3.90
CA SER A 3 -1.87 -5.92 4.73
C SER A 3 -1.05 -4.69 5.16
N TRP A 4 -1.25 -3.53 4.54
CA TRP A 4 -0.58 -2.27 4.92
C TRP A 4 -1.20 -1.62 6.17
N ARG A 5 -2.37 -2.09 6.59
CA ARG A 5 -3.04 -1.58 7.77
C ARG A 5 -2.38 -2.17 9.02
N GLN A 6 -1.86 -1.30 9.90
CA GLN A 6 -1.21 -1.70 11.14
C GLN A 6 -2.17 -2.38 12.13
N GLY A 7 -3.43 -1.99 12.15
CA GLY A 7 -4.47 -2.65 12.94
C GLY A 7 -4.40 -2.42 14.44
N THR A 8 -3.79 -1.33 14.90
CA THR A 8 -3.59 -1.01 16.32
C THR A 8 -4.74 -0.24 16.96
N GLN A 9 -5.80 0.07 16.20
CA GLN A 9 -6.96 0.77 16.74
C GLN A 9 -7.59 -0.04 17.88
N SER A 10 -7.86 0.63 18.99
CA SER A 10 -8.48 0.02 20.17
C SER A 10 -9.44 0.99 20.85
N ALA A 11 -10.57 0.50 21.31
CA ALA A 11 -11.44 1.21 22.21
C ALA A 11 -11.89 0.28 23.35
N LYS A 12 -12.23 0.85 24.49
CA LYS A 12 -12.61 0.09 25.68
C LYS A 12 -14.09 -0.27 25.67
N GLY A 13 -14.39 -1.56 25.82
CA GLY A 13 -15.72 -2.03 26.13
C GLY A 13 -16.13 -1.71 27.57
N ARG A 14 -17.40 -1.94 27.92
CA ARG A 14 -17.95 -1.60 29.26
C ARG A 14 -17.22 -2.27 30.42
N SER A 15 -16.61 -3.42 30.24
CA SER A 15 -15.85 -4.16 31.25
C SER A 15 -14.39 -3.65 31.40
N GLU A 16 -13.90 -2.92 30.38
CA GLU A 16 -12.51 -2.45 30.32
C GLU A 16 -12.38 -0.99 30.78
N VAL A 17 -13.48 -0.24 30.81
CA VAL A 17 -13.48 1.13 31.33
C VAL A 17 -13.40 1.09 32.85
N SER A 18 -12.44 1.83 33.40
CA SER A 18 -12.25 1.93 34.85
C SER A 18 -13.48 2.48 35.57
N GLY A 19 -13.81 1.90 36.72
CA GLY A 19 -14.93 2.32 37.59
C GLY A 19 -16.24 1.55 37.32
N GLY A 20 -17.30 1.94 37.98
CA GLY A 20 -18.64 1.36 37.76
C GLY A 20 -18.94 0.06 38.49
N GLY A 21 -18.10 -0.36 39.46
CA GLY A 21 -18.34 -1.59 40.26
C GLY A 21 -19.55 -1.51 41.18
N LYS A 22 -19.99 -0.29 41.55
CA LYS A 22 -21.17 -0.08 42.39
C LYS A 22 -22.42 0.16 41.54
N LYS A 23 -23.53 -0.52 41.88
CA LYS A 23 -24.83 -0.26 41.26
C LYS A 23 -25.29 1.18 41.60
N PRO A 24 -25.69 2.00 40.59
CA PRO A 24 -26.03 3.42 40.80
C PRO A 24 -27.19 3.63 41.81
N TRP A 25 -28.20 2.79 41.83
CA TRP A 25 -29.34 2.81 42.73
C TRP A 25 -29.98 1.42 42.83
N ARG A 26 -30.89 1.25 43.83
CA ARG A 26 -31.61 0.02 44.04
C ARG A 26 -32.54 -0.35 42.85
N GLN A 27 -32.84 -1.63 42.69
CA GLN A 27 -33.56 -2.18 41.55
C GLN A 27 -34.99 -1.65 41.38
N LYS A 28 -35.68 -1.35 42.49
CA LYS A 28 -37.08 -0.89 42.52
C LYS A 28 -37.22 0.26 43.55
N GLY A 29 -38.32 1.03 43.47
CA GLY A 29 -38.67 2.05 44.45
C GLY A 29 -37.90 3.40 44.32
N THR A 30 -37.31 3.71 43.13
CA THR A 30 -36.64 4.98 42.88
C THR A 30 -37.32 5.83 41.80
N GLY A 31 -38.37 5.31 41.11
CA GLY A 31 -38.99 5.99 39.98
C GLY A 31 -38.07 6.16 38.74
N ARG A 32 -36.84 5.68 38.81
CA ARG A 32 -35.82 5.83 37.74
C ARG A 32 -35.71 4.54 36.94
N ALA A 33 -35.18 4.64 35.69
CA ALA A 33 -34.83 3.51 34.87
C ALA A 33 -33.83 2.58 35.59
N ARG A 34 -33.96 1.27 35.45
CA ARG A 34 -33.01 0.31 36.03
C ARG A 34 -31.63 0.42 35.44
N GLN A 35 -30.62 0.52 36.29
CA GLN A 35 -29.20 0.62 35.85
C GLN A 35 -28.32 -0.31 36.68
N GLY A 36 -27.38 -0.99 36.02
CA GLY A 36 -26.43 -1.89 36.68
C GLY A 36 -25.04 -1.27 36.89
N SER A 37 -24.64 -0.37 36.00
CA SER A 37 -23.32 0.26 36.03
C SER A 37 -23.36 1.62 35.35
N ILE A 38 -22.57 2.56 35.84
CA ILE A 38 -22.34 3.88 35.21
C ILE A 38 -21.40 3.78 34.01
N ARG A 39 -20.81 2.61 33.75
CA ARG A 39 -19.92 2.34 32.59
C ARG A 39 -20.63 1.58 31.47
N ALA A 40 -21.93 1.42 31.55
CA ALA A 40 -22.73 0.91 30.45
C ALA A 40 -22.70 1.86 29.24
N ALA A 41 -22.90 1.32 28.03
CA ALA A 41 -22.71 2.08 26.79
C ALA A 41 -23.64 3.29 26.63
N GLN A 42 -24.81 3.28 27.27
CA GLN A 42 -25.75 4.41 27.26
C GLN A 42 -25.35 5.57 28.18
N TRP A 43 -24.35 5.36 29.02
CA TRP A 43 -23.84 6.40 29.92
C TRP A 43 -22.71 7.21 29.30
N ARG A 44 -22.67 8.50 29.59
CA ARG A 44 -21.51 9.33 29.24
C ARG A 44 -20.26 8.75 29.93
N HIS A 45 -19.17 8.66 29.22
CA HIS A 45 -17.93 7.98 29.64
C HIS A 45 -18.10 6.47 29.93
N GLY A 46 -19.16 5.85 29.45
CA GLY A 46 -19.31 4.39 29.41
C GLY A 46 -18.49 3.75 28.29
N GLY A 47 -18.48 2.43 28.26
CA GLY A 47 -17.77 1.67 27.24
C GLY A 47 -18.48 1.66 25.87
N VAL A 48 -17.73 1.39 24.81
CA VAL A 48 -18.29 1.16 23.47
C VAL A 48 -18.82 -0.27 23.36
N VAL A 49 -20.00 -0.46 22.76
CA VAL A 49 -20.63 -1.79 22.67
C VAL A 49 -19.80 -2.75 21.82
N PHE A 50 -19.47 -2.34 20.58
CA PHE A 50 -18.60 -3.07 19.66
C PHE A 50 -17.29 -2.32 19.48
N ALA A 51 -16.52 -2.27 20.56
CA ALA A 51 -15.25 -1.59 20.56
C ALA A 51 -14.26 -2.26 19.56
N PRO A 52 -13.62 -1.49 18.68
CA PRO A 52 -12.56 -2.04 17.84
C PRO A 52 -11.44 -2.58 18.72
N LYS A 53 -10.90 -3.72 18.34
CA LYS A 53 -9.76 -4.37 19.00
C LYS A 53 -8.60 -4.46 18.02
N PRO A 54 -7.35 -4.41 18.49
CA PRO A 54 -6.19 -4.65 17.66
C PRO A 54 -6.31 -5.99 16.95
N ARG A 55 -6.07 -5.99 15.65
CA ARG A 55 -6.07 -7.21 14.83
C ARG A 55 -5.11 -7.10 13.67
N SER A 56 -4.60 -8.23 13.21
CA SER A 56 -3.84 -8.30 11.98
C SER A 56 -4.79 -8.22 10.76
N TYR A 57 -4.37 -7.46 9.75
CA TYR A 57 -5.02 -7.39 8.44
C TYR A 57 -4.23 -8.14 7.37
N ALA A 58 -3.15 -8.84 7.75
CA ALA A 58 -2.38 -9.65 6.83
C ALA A 58 -3.27 -10.76 6.22
N LYS A 59 -3.23 -10.86 4.90
CA LYS A 59 -3.91 -11.93 4.14
C LYS A 59 -2.87 -12.68 3.34
N ARG A 60 -2.82 -14.00 3.54
CA ARG A 60 -1.98 -14.88 2.73
C ARG A 60 -2.64 -15.11 1.37
N MET A 61 -1.85 -15.08 0.32
CA MET A 61 -2.22 -15.48 -1.03
C MET A 61 -1.29 -16.61 -1.50
N ASN A 62 -1.75 -17.44 -2.42
CA ASN A 62 -0.93 -18.47 -3.02
C ASN A 62 0.02 -17.84 -4.05
N ASN A 63 1.25 -18.34 -4.13
CA ASN A 63 2.26 -17.79 -5.05
C ASN A 63 1.78 -17.84 -6.52
N LYS A 64 1.03 -18.88 -6.92
CA LYS A 64 0.45 -18.96 -8.26
C LYS A 64 -0.55 -17.85 -8.57
N GLU A 65 -1.35 -17.44 -7.58
CA GLU A 65 -2.28 -16.31 -7.71
C GLU A 65 -1.54 -14.98 -7.84
N VAL A 66 -0.45 -14.79 -7.06
CA VAL A 66 0.40 -13.60 -7.14
C VAL A 66 1.05 -13.50 -8.51
N LYS A 67 1.65 -14.59 -9.01
CA LYS A 67 2.25 -14.65 -10.36
C LYS A 67 1.21 -14.36 -11.46
N LEU A 68 0.02 -14.93 -11.36
CA LEU A 68 -1.07 -14.68 -12.31
C LEU A 68 -1.48 -13.20 -12.32
N ALA A 69 -1.60 -12.58 -11.15
CA ALA A 69 -1.92 -11.17 -11.03
C ALA A 69 -0.86 -10.27 -11.66
N MET A 70 0.43 -10.58 -11.45
CA MET A 70 1.56 -9.86 -12.07
C MET A 70 1.53 -9.99 -13.60
N ARG A 71 1.35 -11.21 -14.12
CA ARG A 71 1.22 -11.44 -15.57
C ARG A 71 0.06 -10.66 -16.18
N SER A 72 -1.10 -10.69 -15.52
CA SER A 72 -2.28 -9.96 -15.99
C SER A 72 -2.04 -8.45 -16.01
N ALA A 73 -1.37 -7.90 -14.99
CA ALA A 73 -1.05 -6.48 -14.91
C ALA A 73 -0.08 -6.05 -16.02
N LEU A 74 1.00 -6.82 -16.24
CA LEU A 74 1.97 -6.54 -17.31
C LEU A 74 1.33 -6.67 -18.70
N SER A 75 0.50 -7.69 -18.93
CA SER A 75 -0.21 -7.87 -20.20
C SER A 75 -1.19 -6.71 -20.47
N ALA A 76 -1.90 -6.24 -19.47
CA ALA A 76 -2.78 -5.07 -19.60
C ALA A 76 -1.97 -3.81 -19.94
N LYS A 77 -0.88 -3.55 -19.22
CA LYS A 77 0.01 -2.40 -19.50
C LYS A 77 0.60 -2.43 -20.91
N LEU A 78 0.94 -3.63 -21.41
CA LEU A 78 1.41 -3.80 -22.79
C LEU A 78 0.28 -3.52 -23.80
N ALA A 79 -0.92 -4.05 -23.58
CA ALA A 79 -2.07 -3.84 -24.46
C ALA A 79 -2.49 -2.38 -24.54
N ASP A 80 -2.42 -1.66 -23.43
CA ASP A 80 -2.77 -0.23 -23.33
C ASP A 80 -1.64 0.70 -23.85
N GLY A 81 -0.47 0.15 -24.22
CA GLY A 81 0.69 0.93 -24.66
C GLY A 81 1.34 1.74 -23.53
N GLU A 82 1.13 1.34 -22.30
CA GLU A 82 1.66 1.99 -21.09
C GLU A 82 2.96 1.33 -20.59
N LEU A 83 3.44 0.28 -21.25
CA LEU A 83 4.73 -0.35 -20.98
C LEU A 83 5.76 0.15 -21.98
N VAL A 84 6.78 0.84 -21.49
CA VAL A 84 7.87 1.40 -22.29
C VAL A 84 9.17 0.64 -21.97
N LEU A 85 9.75 0.03 -22.98
CA LEU A 85 11.01 -0.68 -22.86
C LEU A 85 12.16 0.19 -23.40
N VAL A 86 13.30 0.11 -22.73
CA VAL A 86 14.56 0.75 -23.13
C VAL A 86 15.68 -0.30 -23.08
N ASP A 87 16.70 -0.13 -23.86
CA ASP A 87 17.86 -1.03 -23.84
C ASP A 87 18.67 -0.82 -22.55
N ASP A 88 18.96 0.46 -22.24
CA ASP A 88 19.63 0.87 -21.03
C ASP A 88 19.31 2.34 -20.69
N TYR A 89 19.50 2.74 -19.43
CA TYR A 89 19.36 4.13 -19.01
C TYR A 89 20.58 4.98 -19.36
N GLY A 90 21.76 4.38 -19.49
CA GLY A 90 22.98 5.03 -19.99
C GLY A 90 23.54 6.15 -19.11
N PHE A 91 23.32 6.13 -17.80
CA PHE A 91 23.82 7.16 -16.88
C PHE A 91 25.22 6.81 -16.34
N GLU A 92 26.28 7.33 -16.94
CA GLU A 92 27.63 7.21 -16.38
C GLU A 92 27.77 7.92 -15.03
N LYS A 93 27.04 9.03 -14.85
CA LYS A 93 26.97 9.83 -13.60
C LYS A 93 25.52 10.21 -13.28
N PRO A 94 25.16 10.33 -11.99
CA PRO A 94 23.82 10.77 -11.62
C PRO A 94 23.49 12.14 -12.22
N SER A 95 22.40 12.23 -13.01
CA SER A 95 21.98 13.46 -13.66
C SER A 95 20.47 13.54 -13.83
N THR A 96 19.81 14.28 -12.95
CA THR A 96 18.36 14.52 -13.04
C THR A 96 17.97 15.25 -14.33
N LYS A 97 18.85 16.15 -14.84
CA LYS A 97 18.62 16.86 -16.10
C LYS A 97 18.53 15.89 -17.28
N ALA A 98 19.45 14.93 -17.36
CA ALA A 98 19.43 13.90 -18.39
C ALA A 98 18.21 12.99 -18.27
N ALA A 99 17.85 12.60 -17.04
CA ALA A 99 16.65 11.80 -16.77
C ALA A 99 15.36 12.52 -17.23
N VAL A 100 15.20 13.81 -16.93
CA VAL A 100 14.04 14.59 -17.40
C VAL A 100 14.02 14.70 -18.93
N ALA A 101 15.18 14.92 -19.57
CA ALA A 101 15.28 14.96 -21.02
C ALA A 101 14.88 13.63 -21.67
N MET A 102 15.30 12.50 -21.08
CA MET A 102 14.89 11.16 -21.51
C MET A 102 13.38 10.95 -21.39
N LEU A 103 12.78 11.26 -20.23
CA LEU A 103 11.34 11.13 -20.02
C LEU A 103 10.54 12.02 -20.99
N LYS A 104 11.03 13.20 -21.31
CA LYS A 104 10.42 14.09 -22.30
C LYS A 104 10.49 13.50 -23.72
N ALA A 105 11.62 12.95 -24.11
CA ALA A 105 11.79 12.28 -25.39
C ALA A 105 10.85 11.07 -25.57
N LEU A 106 10.57 10.33 -24.47
CA LEU A 106 9.66 9.21 -24.43
C LEU A 106 8.17 9.63 -24.28
N GLY A 107 7.85 10.92 -24.19
CA GLY A 107 6.48 11.41 -23.98
C GLY A 107 5.87 11.07 -22.63
N LEU A 108 6.71 10.84 -21.62
CA LEU A 108 6.32 10.45 -20.26
C LEU A 108 6.34 11.60 -19.25
N GLU A 109 6.67 12.82 -19.69
CA GLU A 109 6.78 14.00 -18.83
C GLU A 109 5.44 14.27 -18.08
N GLY A 110 5.55 14.51 -16.77
CA GLY A 110 4.40 14.84 -15.91
C GLY A 110 3.43 13.69 -15.59
N LYS A 111 3.59 12.53 -16.20
CA LYS A 111 2.81 11.32 -15.89
C LYS A 111 3.26 10.71 -14.56
N ARG A 112 2.40 9.89 -13.96
CA ARG A 112 2.76 9.05 -12.83
C ARG A 112 3.45 7.80 -13.35
N LEU A 113 4.71 7.62 -12.98
CA LEU A 113 5.57 6.57 -13.54
C LEU A 113 6.04 5.61 -12.47
N THR A 114 6.12 4.33 -12.83
CA THR A 114 6.95 3.35 -12.14
C THR A 114 8.14 3.04 -13.03
N ILE A 115 9.35 3.27 -12.52
CA ILE A 115 10.61 2.99 -13.21
C ILE A 115 11.25 1.81 -12.51
N ILE A 116 11.51 0.75 -13.27
CA ILE A 116 12.18 -0.44 -12.75
C ILE A 116 13.64 -0.36 -13.15
N VAL A 117 14.53 -0.42 -12.18
CA VAL A 117 15.98 -0.33 -12.37
C VAL A 117 16.64 -1.66 -12.00
N ARG A 118 17.85 -1.89 -12.52
CA ARG A 118 18.68 -3.00 -12.05
C ARG A 118 19.24 -2.67 -10.67
N ASP A 119 19.48 -3.66 -9.83
CA ASP A 119 20.03 -3.47 -8.49
C ASP A 119 21.40 -2.78 -8.51
N GLU A 120 22.17 -3.00 -9.56
CA GLU A 120 23.51 -2.44 -9.76
C GLU A 120 23.48 -0.98 -10.25
N ASP A 121 22.34 -0.50 -10.79
CA ASP A 121 22.24 0.78 -11.48
C ASP A 121 21.90 1.94 -10.53
N VAL A 122 22.80 2.19 -9.59
CA VAL A 122 22.70 3.28 -8.61
C VAL A 122 22.58 4.65 -9.30
N ASN A 123 23.25 4.84 -10.45
CA ASN A 123 23.21 6.10 -11.17
C ASN A 123 21.82 6.41 -11.73
N ALA A 124 21.13 5.41 -12.26
CA ALA A 124 19.74 5.54 -12.71
C ALA A 124 18.83 5.87 -11.54
N TYR A 125 18.92 5.13 -10.42
CA TYR A 125 18.17 5.42 -9.22
C TYR A 125 18.32 6.85 -8.74
N LEU A 126 19.56 7.34 -8.60
CA LEU A 126 19.86 8.70 -8.17
C LEU A 126 19.38 9.77 -9.17
N SER A 127 19.37 9.46 -10.46
CA SER A 127 18.95 10.37 -11.53
C SER A 127 17.43 10.58 -11.52
N PHE A 128 16.65 9.52 -11.27
CA PHE A 128 15.19 9.57 -11.32
C PHE A 128 14.54 9.93 -9.97
N ARG A 129 15.15 9.63 -8.82
CA ARG A 129 14.50 9.69 -7.50
C ARG A 129 13.91 11.05 -7.11
N ASN A 130 14.47 12.15 -7.64
CA ASN A 130 14.02 13.51 -7.31
C ASN A 130 12.91 14.02 -8.24
N ILE A 131 12.51 13.24 -9.25
CA ILE A 131 11.47 13.64 -10.19
C ILE A 131 10.10 13.39 -9.55
N PRO A 132 9.21 14.40 -9.48
CA PRO A 132 7.89 14.24 -8.87
C PRO A 132 7.04 13.23 -9.66
N LYS A 133 6.18 12.49 -8.95
CA LYS A 133 5.30 11.43 -9.49
C LYS A 133 6.03 10.22 -10.06
N THR A 134 7.33 10.08 -9.82
CA THR A 134 8.14 8.94 -10.23
C THR A 134 8.36 8.03 -9.02
N PHE A 135 8.08 6.76 -9.18
CA PHE A 135 8.34 5.70 -8.21
C PHE A 135 9.38 4.76 -8.80
N ILE A 136 10.47 4.49 -8.07
CA ILE A 136 11.57 3.66 -8.55
C ILE A 136 11.65 2.42 -7.68
N ILE A 137 11.73 1.28 -8.32
CA ILE A 137 11.83 -0.04 -7.67
C ILE A 137 12.80 -0.92 -8.46
N THR A 138 13.27 -1.96 -7.82
CA THR A 138 14.01 -3.04 -8.49
C THR A 138 13.05 -4.12 -9.00
N ALA A 139 13.55 -5.05 -9.80
CA ALA A 139 12.72 -6.14 -10.34
C ALA A 139 12.15 -7.03 -9.22
N ASP A 140 12.94 -7.29 -8.18
CA ASP A 140 12.56 -8.15 -7.04
C ASP A 140 11.53 -7.47 -6.11
N GLU A 141 11.54 -6.14 -6.02
CA GLU A 141 10.59 -5.36 -5.22
C GLU A 141 9.26 -5.15 -5.94
N ALA A 142 9.21 -5.35 -7.24
CA ALA A 142 8.03 -5.07 -8.05
C ALA A 142 6.84 -5.93 -7.62
N ASN A 143 5.71 -5.28 -7.45
CA ASN A 143 4.45 -5.93 -7.11
C ASN A 143 3.30 -5.43 -7.99
N THR A 144 2.19 -6.16 -8.00
CA THR A 144 1.02 -5.84 -8.84
C THR A 144 0.48 -4.43 -8.58
N TYR A 145 0.53 -3.94 -7.34
CA TYR A 145 0.04 -2.60 -7.01
C TYR A 145 0.89 -1.52 -7.70
N ASP A 146 2.21 -1.64 -7.64
CA ASP A 146 3.13 -0.66 -8.23
C ASP A 146 3.05 -0.66 -9.77
N LEU A 147 2.71 -1.81 -10.37
CA LEU A 147 2.47 -1.90 -11.82
C LEU A 147 1.14 -1.27 -12.25
N VAL A 148 0.11 -1.34 -11.42
CA VAL A 148 -1.24 -0.83 -11.76
C VAL A 148 -1.42 0.64 -11.36
N ASN A 149 -0.78 1.08 -10.26
CA ASN A 149 -0.99 2.41 -9.67
C ASN A 149 -0.16 3.51 -10.35
N ASN A 150 -0.04 3.47 -11.67
CA ASN A 150 0.70 4.44 -12.48
C ASN A 150 0.04 4.61 -13.86
N ASN A 151 0.54 5.58 -14.64
CA ASN A 151 0.13 5.82 -16.03
C ASN A 151 1.05 5.11 -17.03
N ALA A 152 2.30 4.83 -16.64
CA ALA A 152 3.20 4.03 -17.45
C ALA A 152 4.28 3.37 -16.59
N VAL A 153 4.80 2.26 -17.09
CA VAL A 153 5.94 1.53 -16.54
C VAL A 153 7.10 1.65 -17.51
N LEU A 154 8.26 2.07 -17.01
CA LEU A 154 9.50 2.16 -17.78
C LEU A 154 10.48 1.13 -17.22
N MET A 155 11.02 0.26 -18.07
CA MET A 155 11.99 -0.75 -17.66
C MET A 155 12.96 -1.10 -18.78
N PRO A 156 14.17 -1.58 -18.45
CA PRO A 156 15.08 -2.20 -19.40
C PRO A 156 14.51 -3.51 -19.99
N ALA A 157 14.88 -3.82 -21.22
CA ALA A 157 14.38 -5.01 -21.93
C ALA A 157 14.80 -6.34 -21.28
N ASP A 158 15.97 -6.39 -20.65
CA ASP A 158 16.46 -7.54 -19.90
C ASP A 158 15.61 -7.82 -18.65
N ILE A 159 15.15 -6.78 -17.95
CA ILE A 159 14.22 -6.93 -16.83
C ILE A 159 12.87 -7.47 -17.31
N ALA A 160 12.39 -7.03 -18.47
CA ALA A 160 11.16 -7.59 -19.04
C ALA A 160 11.31 -9.08 -19.38
N ALA A 161 12.46 -9.51 -19.92
CA ALA A 161 12.78 -10.92 -20.14
C ALA A 161 12.82 -11.71 -18.81
N HIS A 162 13.47 -11.16 -17.78
CA HIS A 162 13.49 -11.75 -16.45
C HIS A 162 12.08 -11.97 -15.87
N PHE A 163 11.18 -11.00 -16.00
CA PHE A 163 9.78 -11.21 -15.61
C PHE A 163 9.11 -12.33 -16.38
N GLY A 164 9.43 -12.49 -17.67
CA GLY A 164 8.94 -13.61 -18.49
C GLY A 164 9.34 -14.96 -17.92
N GLU A 165 10.57 -15.12 -17.43
CA GLU A 165 11.09 -16.35 -16.83
C GLU A 165 10.52 -16.60 -15.42
N VAL A 166 10.57 -15.59 -14.54
CA VAL A 166 10.15 -15.74 -13.14
C VAL A 166 8.65 -15.97 -13.00
N LEU A 167 7.85 -15.36 -13.86
CA LEU A 167 6.40 -15.44 -13.82
C LEU A 167 5.82 -16.63 -14.61
N ALA A 168 6.62 -17.32 -15.37
CA ALA A 168 6.21 -18.48 -16.14
C ALA A 168 5.54 -19.61 -15.30
#